data_5ddfccc03335bc29eb080cc8763f879d
#
_entry.id   5ddfccc03335bc29eb080cc8763f879d
#
_cell.length_a   1.000
_cell.length_b   1.000
_cell.length_c   1.000
_cell.angle_alpha   90.00
_cell.angle_beta   90.00
_cell.angle_gamma   90.00
#
_symmetry.space_group_name_H-M   'P 1'
#
loop_
_entity.id
_entity.type
_entity.pdbx_description
1 polymer ?
#
loop_
_entity_poly.entity_id
_entity_poly.type
_entity_poly.pdbx_seq_one_letter_code
_entity_poly.pdbx_strand_id
1 'polypeptide(L)'
;IFELLRPNGKLFISFPPKYCAYAGHQQTAPRILGKIPYLHLLPDFIYKTYLKVIGCPEKKIDYLISTKKTRISINQMRKIVTSIGFNVRKESNWFIRPAYSFRFGLPQVKNPFAWFPFLNEIFCNGVLFLLERPEA
;
A
#
# COMPACT_ATOMS: atom_id res chain seq x y z
N ILE A 1 8.86 -10.64 14.75
CA ILE A 1 9.08 -9.21 15.13
C ILE A 1 8.45 -8.91 16.49
N PHE A 2 7.22 -9.32 16.77
CA PHE A 2 6.56 -9.07 18.07
C PHE A 2 7.40 -9.53 19.26
N GLU A 3 7.91 -10.76 19.20
CA GLU A 3 8.74 -11.36 20.27
C GLU A 3 10.12 -10.71 20.42
N LEU A 4 10.61 -10.07 19.37
CA LEU A 4 11.90 -9.35 19.38
C LEU A 4 11.82 -7.96 20.01
N LEU A 5 10.61 -7.44 20.20
CA LEU A 5 10.43 -6.15 20.85
C LEU A 5 10.36 -6.33 22.37
N ARG A 6 10.99 -5.41 23.11
CA ARG A 6 10.79 -5.29 24.56
C ARG A 6 9.34 -4.90 24.88
N PRO A 7 8.83 -5.17 26.09
CA PRO A 7 7.60 -4.54 26.58
C PRO A 7 7.66 -3.00 26.35
N ASN A 8 6.55 -2.41 25.91
CA ASN A 8 6.46 -1.02 25.47
C ASN A 8 7.35 -0.64 24.26
N GLY A 9 8.01 -1.63 23.64
CA GLY A 9 8.76 -1.44 22.40
C GLY A 9 7.86 -1.04 21.25
N LYS A 10 8.34 -0.16 20.37
CA LYS A 10 7.57 0.40 19.27
C LYS A 10 8.04 -0.12 17.93
N LEU A 11 7.10 -0.38 17.04
CA LEU A 11 7.32 -0.77 15.65
C LEU A 11 6.64 0.23 14.73
N PHE A 12 7.41 0.77 13.80
CA PHE A 12 6.89 1.65 12.75
C PHE A 12 6.79 0.89 11.43
N ILE A 13 5.59 0.87 10.85
CA ILE A 13 5.31 0.22 9.55
C ILE A 13 4.75 1.26 8.60
N SER A 14 5.24 1.26 7.36
CA SER A 14 4.72 2.08 6.26
C SER A 14 4.58 1.26 5.00
N PHE A 15 3.41 1.32 4.36
CA PHE A 15 3.16 0.62 3.10
C PHE A 15 2.08 1.31 2.27
N PRO A 16 2.07 1.10 0.93
CA PRO A 16 0.95 1.48 0.07
C PRO A 16 -0.18 0.45 0.21
N PRO A 17 -1.41 0.85 0.57
CA PRO A 17 -2.53 -0.08 0.70
C PRO A 17 -2.91 -0.75 -0.62
N LYS A 18 -3.49 -1.94 -0.54
CA LYS A 18 -3.86 -2.80 -1.67
C LYS A 18 -4.66 -2.09 -2.77
N TYR A 19 -5.56 -1.21 -2.41
CA TYR A 19 -6.50 -0.56 -3.32
C TYR A 19 -6.08 0.85 -3.74
N CYS A 20 -4.93 1.34 -3.30
CA CYS A 20 -4.46 2.67 -3.72
C CYS A 20 -4.05 2.71 -5.19
N ALA A 21 -3.96 3.92 -5.74
CA ALA A 21 -3.77 4.16 -7.18
C ALA A 21 -2.64 3.35 -7.82
N TYR A 22 -1.53 3.14 -7.11
CA TYR A 22 -0.31 2.52 -7.63
C TYR A 22 0.20 1.33 -6.80
N ALA A 23 -0.66 0.67 -6.05
CA ALA A 23 -0.26 -0.47 -5.22
C ALA A 23 0.32 -1.64 -6.04
N GLY A 24 -0.02 -1.77 -7.30
CA GLY A 24 0.52 -2.78 -8.20
C GLY A 24 1.89 -2.45 -8.79
N HIS A 25 2.52 -1.34 -8.40
CA HIS A 25 3.78 -0.83 -8.95
C HIS A 25 3.75 -0.59 -10.47
N GLN A 26 2.56 -0.46 -11.07
CA GLN A 26 2.38 -0.26 -12.51
C GLN A 26 3.00 1.05 -13.02
N GLN A 27 3.25 2.03 -12.14
CA GLN A 27 4.00 3.24 -12.51
C GLN A 27 5.43 2.93 -12.99
N THR A 28 5.94 1.73 -12.72
CA THR A 28 7.24 1.25 -13.20
C THR A 28 7.17 0.58 -14.57
N ALA A 29 5.99 0.47 -15.18
CA ALA A 29 5.83 -0.05 -16.53
C ALA A 29 6.56 0.85 -17.54
N PRO A 30 7.15 0.27 -18.61
CA PRO A 30 7.97 1.01 -19.57
C PRO A 30 7.16 1.99 -20.42
N ARG A 31 5.88 1.72 -20.61
CA ARG A 31 5.00 2.55 -21.42
C ARG A 31 4.03 3.36 -20.57
N ILE A 32 3.69 4.56 -21.06
CA ILE A 32 2.78 5.49 -20.37
C ILE A 32 1.40 4.85 -20.09
N LEU A 33 0.88 4.08 -21.03
CA LEU A 33 -0.39 3.35 -20.87
C LEU A 33 -0.35 2.32 -19.74
N GLY A 34 0.83 1.77 -19.40
CA GLY A 34 1.00 0.89 -18.25
C GLY A 34 0.98 1.61 -16.90
N LYS A 35 1.08 2.95 -16.90
CA LYS A 35 1.13 3.78 -15.68
C LYS A 35 -0.24 4.29 -15.22
N ILE A 36 -1.32 3.85 -15.86
CA ILE A 36 -2.68 4.26 -15.50
C ILE A 36 -2.97 3.85 -14.04
N PRO A 37 -3.46 4.79 -13.20
CA PRO A 37 -3.87 4.47 -11.83
C PRO A 37 -4.91 3.36 -11.78
N TYR A 38 -4.89 2.56 -10.72
CA TYR A 38 -5.87 1.49 -10.45
C TYR A 38 -5.90 0.34 -11.46
N LEU A 39 -5.08 0.35 -12.52
CA LEU A 39 -5.03 -0.70 -13.54
C LEU A 39 -4.83 -2.11 -12.93
N HIS A 40 -4.08 -2.18 -11.85
CA HIS A 40 -3.82 -3.42 -11.11
C HIS A 40 -5.07 -4.01 -10.41
N LEU A 41 -6.18 -3.29 -10.32
CA LEU A 41 -7.44 -3.81 -9.77
C LEU A 41 -8.19 -4.72 -10.75
N LEU A 42 -7.85 -4.67 -12.03
CA LEU A 42 -8.42 -5.57 -13.04
C LEU A 42 -8.14 -7.04 -12.67
N PRO A 43 -9.01 -7.99 -13.04
CA PRO A 43 -8.73 -9.41 -12.95
C PRO A 43 -7.39 -9.78 -13.60
N ASP A 44 -6.68 -10.79 -13.06
CA ASP A 44 -5.32 -11.09 -13.46
C ASP A 44 -5.17 -11.36 -14.97
N PHE A 45 -6.14 -12.07 -15.57
CA PHE A 45 -6.10 -12.38 -16.99
C PHE A 45 -6.26 -11.12 -17.86
N ILE A 46 -7.14 -10.17 -17.48
CA ILE A 46 -7.32 -8.91 -18.20
C ILE A 46 -6.09 -8.04 -18.04
N TYR A 47 -5.59 -7.92 -16.82
CA TYR A 47 -4.39 -7.13 -16.54
C TYR A 47 -3.17 -7.64 -17.27
N LYS A 48 -2.95 -8.97 -17.28
CA LYS A 48 -1.85 -9.62 -18.00
C LYS A 48 -1.97 -9.40 -19.51
N THR A 49 -3.16 -9.59 -20.08
CA THR A 49 -3.43 -9.35 -21.52
C THR A 49 -3.19 -7.90 -21.89
N TYR A 50 -3.70 -6.96 -21.10
CA TYR A 50 -3.48 -5.54 -21.32
C TYR A 50 -1.98 -5.19 -21.34
N LEU A 51 -1.22 -5.66 -20.35
CA LEU A 51 0.23 -5.42 -20.27
C LEU A 51 0.97 -5.99 -21.49
N LYS A 52 0.56 -7.15 -22.01
CA LYS A 52 1.12 -7.74 -23.25
C LYS A 52 0.82 -6.87 -24.46
N VAL A 53 -0.42 -6.44 -24.64
CA VAL A 53 -0.85 -5.59 -25.77
C VAL A 53 -0.10 -4.28 -25.82
N ILE A 54 0.19 -3.66 -24.67
CA ILE A 54 0.99 -2.44 -24.63
C ILE A 54 2.51 -2.67 -24.75
N GLY A 55 2.95 -3.92 -25.01
CA GLY A 55 4.35 -4.27 -25.24
C GLY A 55 5.20 -4.28 -23.97
N CYS A 56 4.63 -4.63 -22.82
CA CYS A 56 5.39 -4.80 -21.59
C CYS A 56 6.18 -6.13 -21.64
N PRO A 57 7.46 -6.16 -21.30
CA PRO A 57 8.27 -7.39 -21.27
C PRO A 57 7.70 -8.43 -20.29
N GLU A 58 7.79 -9.72 -20.62
CA GLU A 58 7.16 -10.79 -19.83
C GLU A 58 7.69 -10.85 -18.39
N LYS A 59 9.00 -10.74 -18.19
CA LYS A 59 9.60 -10.63 -16.84
C LYS A 59 9.00 -9.50 -16.00
N LYS A 60 8.67 -8.38 -16.64
CA LYS A 60 8.05 -7.24 -15.95
C LYS A 60 6.58 -7.51 -15.63
N ILE A 61 5.87 -8.20 -16.53
CA ILE A 61 4.48 -8.63 -16.29
C ILE A 61 4.42 -9.56 -15.08
N ASP A 62 5.29 -10.57 -15.02
CA ASP A 62 5.34 -11.51 -13.90
C ASP A 62 5.65 -10.82 -12.57
N TYR A 63 6.58 -9.85 -12.58
CA TYR A 63 6.83 -9.01 -11.43
C TYR A 63 5.60 -8.21 -10.99
N LEU A 64 4.88 -7.58 -11.91
CA LEU A 64 3.69 -6.79 -11.60
C LEU A 64 2.54 -7.66 -11.08
N ILE A 65 2.36 -8.86 -11.63
CA ILE A 65 1.37 -9.83 -11.16
C ILE A 65 1.72 -10.36 -9.76
N SER A 66 2.98 -10.70 -9.52
CA SER A 66 3.43 -11.17 -8.20
C SER A 66 3.25 -10.06 -7.13
N THR A 67 3.65 -8.83 -7.45
CA THR A 67 3.45 -7.68 -6.57
C THR A 67 1.96 -7.46 -6.27
N LYS A 68 1.10 -7.60 -7.27
CA LYS A 68 -0.35 -7.52 -7.08
C LYS A 68 -0.87 -8.53 -6.04
N LYS A 69 -0.32 -9.74 -5.97
CA LYS A 69 -0.76 -10.80 -5.04
C LYS A 69 -0.31 -10.59 -3.60
N THR A 70 0.78 -9.88 -3.38
CA THR A 70 1.36 -9.68 -2.04
C THR A 70 0.82 -8.47 -1.28
N ARG A 71 -0.11 -7.73 -1.88
CA ARG A 71 -0.64 -6.49 -1.28
C ARG A 71 -1.62 -6.75 -0.16
N ILE A 72 -1.58 -5.89 0.83
CA ILE A 72 -2.46 -5.93 1.99
C ILE A 72 -3.31 -4.65 2.07
N SER A 73 -4.57 -4.76 2.48
CA SER A 73 -5.42 -3.62 2.75
C SER A 73 -5.17 -3.04 4.15
N ILE A 74 -5.62 -1.82 4.40
CA ILE A 74 -5.52 -1.19 5.73
C ILE A 74 -6.28 -2.03 6.76
N ASN A 75 -7.50 -2.47 6.41
CA ASN A 75 -8.32 -3.27 7.31
C ASN A 75 -7.72 -4.65 7.60
N GLN A 76 -7.07 -5.28 6.61
CA GLN A 76 -6.35 -6.54 6.82
C GLN A 76 -5.16 -6.32 7.76
N MET A 77 -4.38 -5.25 7.56
CA MET A 77 -3.27 -4.93 8.45
C MET A 77 -3.73 -4.70 9.88
N ARG A 78 -4.80 -3.92 10.09
CA ARG A 78 -5.38 -3.73 11.43
C ARG A 78 -5.73 -5.05 12.12
N LYS A 79 -6.41 -5.96 11.40
CA LYS A 79 -6.76 -7.28 11.92
C LYS A 79 -5.51 -8.09 12.31
N ILE A 80 -4.49 -8.11 11.44
CA ILE A 80 -3.25 -8.86 11.68
C ILE A 80 -2.52 -8.31 12.91
N VAL A 81 -2.28 -7.02 12.99
CA VAL A 81 -1.51 -6.44 14.11
C VAL A 81 -2.24 -6.62 15.44
N THR A 82 -3.56 -6.51 15.44
CA THR A 82 -4.38 -6.76 16.63
C THR A 82 -4.36 -8.23 17.04
N SER A 83 -4.45 -9.16 16.07
CA SER A 83 -4.43 -10.62 16.37
C SER A 83 -3.07 -11.09 16.90
N ILE A 84 -1.98 -10.41 16.54
CA ILE A 84 -0.64 -10.67 17.09
C ILE A 84 -0.49 -10.12 18.52
N GLY A 85 -1.33 -9.18 18.92
CA GLY A 85 -1.31 -8.55 20.25
C GLY A 85 -0.68 -7.15 20.29
N PHE A 86 -0.45 -6.51 19.14
CA PHE A 86 0.00 -5.13 19.11
C PHE A 86 -1.09 -4.14 19.49
N ASN A 87 -0.74 -3.11 20.25
CA ASN A 87 -1.53 -1.91 20.41
C ASN A 87 -1.22 -0.94 19.25
N VAL A 88 -2.25 -0.49 18.54
CA VAL A 88 -2.11 0.55 17.51
C VAL A 88 -2.11 1.92 18.19
N ARG A 89 -0.94 2.51 18.38
CA ARG A 89 -0.77 3.83 19.02
C ARG A 89 -1.12 4.98 18.08
N LYS A 90 -0.80 4.81 16.80
CA LYS A 90 -1.13 5.81 15.78
C LYS A 90 -1.30 5.15 14.42
N GLU A 91 -2.32 5.57 13.70
CA GLU A 91 -2.50 5.30 12.29
C GLU A 91 -2.59 6.65 11.55
N SER A 92 -1.90 6.76 10.44
CA SER A 92 -1.93 7.96 9.60
C SER A 92 -2.12 7.57 8.15
N ASN A 93 -3.21 8.03 7.57
CA ASN A 93 -3.61 7.75 6.20
C ASN A 93 -3.29 8.97 5.32
N TRP A 94 -2.50 8.78 4.26
CA TRP A 94 -1.99 9.86 3.43
C TRP A 94 -2.53 9.74 2.00
N PHE A 95 -3.14 10.81 1.50
CA PHE A 95 -3.45 10.98 0.09
C PHE A 95 -2.16 11.29 -0.70
N ILE A 96 -1.37 12.26 -0.23
CA ILE A 96 0.00 12.49 -0.71
C ILE A 96 0.94 12.21 0.46
N ARG A 97 1.61 11.06 0.42
CA ARG A 97 2.47 10.60 1.52
C ARG A 97 3.76 11.41 1.63
N PRO A 98 4.37 11.51 2.82
CA PRO A 98 5.61 12.27 3.05
C PRO A 98 6.76 11.95 2.08
N ALA A 99 6.90 10.69 1.66
CA ALA A 99 7.93 10.31 0.69
C ALA A 99 7.78 10.99 -0.69
N TYR A 100 6.58 11.42 -1.07
CA TYR A 100 6.37 12.16 -2.31
C TYR A 100 6.76 13.62 -2.20
N SER A 101 6.70 14.19 -0.99
CA SER A 101 7.26 15.52 -0.71
C SER A 101 8.76 15.54 -0.98
N PHE A 102 9.46 14.54 -0.48
CA PHE A 102 10.91 14.40 -0.68
C PHE A 102 11.31 14.17 -2.14
N ARG A 103 10.55 13.32 -2.87
CA ARG A 103 10.91 12.91 -4.23
C ARG A 103 10.45 13.87 -5.32
N PHE A 104 9.35 14.56 -5.11
CA PHE A 104 8.65 15.31 -6.15
C PHE A 104 8.28 16.73 -5.74
N GLY A 105 8.66 17.18 -4.54
CA GLY A 105 8.32 18.52 -4.02
C GLY A 105 6.81 18.71 -3.77
N LEU A 106 6.02 17.62 -3.70
CA LEU A 106 4.58 17.71 -3.51
C LEU A 106 4.23 18.01 -2.04
N PRO A 107 3.15 18.77 -1.77
CA PRO A 107 2.70 18.99 -0.40
C PRO A 107 2.24 17.68 0.24
N GLN A 108 2.48 17.53 1.54
CA GLN A 108 1.94 16.39 2.30
C GLN A 108 0.46 16.60 2.55
N VAL A 109 -0.38 15.68 2.09
CA VAL A 109 -1.84 15.77 2.26
C VAL A 109 -2.35 14.49 2.92
N LYS A 110 -2.99 14.63 4.08
CA LYS A 110 -3.71 13.52 4.71
C LYS A 110 -4.90 13.12 3.87
N ASN A 111 -5.31 11.86 3.96
CA ASN A 111 -6.48 11.40 3.24
C ASN A 111 -7.75 12.05 3.83
N PRO A 112 -8.46 12.91 3.06
CA PRO A 112 -9.67 13.56 3.54
C PRO A 112 -10.83 12.58 3.75
N PHE A 113 -10.74 11.39 3.15
CA PHE A 113 -11.76 10.33 3.24
C PHE A 113 -11.44 9.27 4.29
N ALA A 114 -10.52 9.55 5.24
CA ALA A 114 -10.08 8.58 6.24
C ALA A 114 -11.24 8.04 7.12
N TRP A 115 -12.32 8.79 7.26
CA TRP A 115 -13.52 8.42 8.02
C TRP A 115 -14.40 7.37 7.33
N PHE A 116 -14.28 7.22 6.00
CA PHE A 116 -15.08 6.29 5.22
C PHE A 116 -14.22 5.07 4.86
N PRO A 117 -14.47 3.89 5.46
CA PRO A 117 -13.57 2.72 5.31
C PRO A 117 -13.25 2.36 3.86
N PHE A 118 -14.24 2.38 2.97
CA PHE A 118 -14.05 2.05 1.56
C PHE A 118 -13.25 3.13 0.81
N LEU A 119 -13.62 4.40 0.97
CA LEU A 119 -12.91 5.52 0.33
C LEU A 119 -11.49 5.67 0.87
N ASN A 120 -11.30 5.40 2.17
CA ASN A 120 -9.96 5.38 2.76
C ASN A 120 -9.03 4.39 2.07
N GLU A 121 -9.49 3.17 1.77
CA GLU A 121 -8.69 2.15 1.08
C GLU A 121 -8.31 2.57 -0.36
N ILE A 122 -9.17 3.32 -1.07
CA ILE A 122 -8.94 3.74 -2.46
C ILE A 122 -8.03 4.98 -2.53
N PHE A 123 -8.30 5.99 -1.70
CA PHE A 123 -7.60 7.27 -1.78
C PHE A 123 -6.37 7.37 -0.88
N CYS A 124 -6.08 6.36 -0.05
CA CYS A 124 -4.88 6.33 0.76
C CYS A 124 -3.70 5.77 -0.06
N ASN A 125 -2.77 6.62 -0.46
CA ASN A 125 -1.56 6.21 -1.18
C ASN A 125 -0.38 5.82 -0.26
N GLY A 126 -0.57 5.96 1.02
CA GLY A 126 0.40 5.51 2.02
C GLY A 126 -0.20 5.54 3.42
N VAL A 127 -0.08 4.43 4.11
CA VAL A 127 -0.47 4.32 5.52
C VAL A 127 0.77 4.16 6.39
N LEU A 128 0.72 4.76 7.56
CA LEU A 128 1.74 4.67 8.59
C LEU A 128 1.09 4.12 9.85
N PHE A 129 1.64 3.05 10.39
CA PHE A 129 1.26 2.49 11.69
C PHE A 129 2.41 2.68 12.68
N LEU A 130 2.11 3.21 13.84
CA LEU A 130 2.95 3.13 15.03
C LEU A 130 2.30 2.11 15.96
N LEU A 131 2.94 0.97 16.08
CA LEU A 131 2.51 -0.17 16.89
C LEU A 131 3.35 -0.22 18.17
N GLU A 132 2.78 -0.73 19.24
CA GLU A 132 3.47 -0.92 20.49
C GLU A 132 3.19 -2.32 21.03
N ARG A 133 4.24 -3.01 21.49
CA ARG A 133 4.08 -4.24 22.26
C ARG A 133 3.60 -3.86 23.66
N PRO A 134 2.43 -4.35 24.13
CA PRO A 134 1.96 -4.08 25.49
C PRO A 134 2.93 -4.64 26.54
N GLU A 135 2.83 -4.13 27.74
CA GLU A 135 3.37 -4.82 28.91
C GLU A 135 2.67 -6.17 29.08
N ALA A 136 3.41 -7.19 29.44
CA ALA A 136 2.88 -8.52 29.68
C ALA A 136 2.04 -8.56 30.97
#